data_4ae769f0fa0aa5f65a3d0b4a6d406e21
#
_entry.id   4ae769f0fa0aa5f65a3d0b4a6d406e21
#
_cell.length_a   1.000
_cell.length_b   1.000
_cell.length_c   1.000
_cell.angle_alpha   90.00
_cell.angle_beta   90.00
_cell.angle_gamma   90.00
#
_symmetry.space_group_name_H-M   'P 1'
#
loop_
_entity.id
_entity.type
_entity.pdbx_description
1 polymer ?
#
loop_
_entity_poly.entity_id
_entity_poly.type
_entity_poly.pdbx_seq_one_letter_code
_entity_poly.pdbx_strand_id
1 'polypeptide(L)'
;MERFGIIVFDLNGLKMINDTLGHEAGDQYIKSASALICTQFKRSPVYRIGGDEFVAILEGEDYRERQFLLKEFDLQVEHNLRNGEVVIASGLEIFNRGLDSCYSDVFERADKKMYERKNLLKAMK
;
A
#
# COMPACT_ATOMS: atom_id res chain seq x y z
N MET A 1 6.75 -21.72 -2.22
CA MET A 1 6.37 -20.84 -3.32
C MET A 1 7.50 -19.89 -3.67
N GLU A 2 7.91 -19.90 -4.90
CA GLU A 2 9.10 -19.16 -5.29
C GLU A 2 8.82 -17.82 -5.95
N ARG A 3 7.58 -17.60 -6.36
CA ARG A 3 7.20 -16.37 -7.02
C ARG A 3 6.11 -15.68 -6.24
N PHE A 4 6.51 -14.67 -5.50
CA PHE A 4 5.55 -13.83 -4.80
C PHE A 4 6.08 -12.41 -4.76
N GLY A 5 5.16 -11.47 -4.59
CA GLY A 5 5.49 -10.07 -4.38
C GLY A 5 4.89 -9.60 -3.09
N ILE A 6 5.45 -8.53 -2.56
CA ILE A 6 4.94 -7.87 -1.37
C ILE A 6 4.71 -6.42 -1.72
N ILE A 7 3.52 -5.91 -1.36
CA ILE A 7 3.27 -4.48 -1.42
C ILE A 7 3.07 -4.00 0.01
N VAL A 8 3.84 -2.99 0.39
CA VAL A 8 3.67 -2.31 1.67
C VAL A 8 2.90 -1.04 1.42
N PHE A 9 1.87 -0.79 2.22
CA PHE A 9 1.02 0.40 2.11
C PHE A 9 1.07 1.19 3.40
N ASP A 10 1.04 2.51 3.27
CA ASP A 10 0.99 3.41 4.41
C ASP A 10 -0.01 4.52 4.12
N LEU A 11 -0.94 4.75 5.05
CA LEU A 11 -1.97 5.78 4.91
C LEU A 11 -1.38 7.15 5.21
N ASN A 12 -1.45 8.05 4.26
CA ASN A 12 -0.97 9.42 4.45
C ASN A 12 -2.01 10.24 5.21
N GLY A 13 -1.54 10.94 6.24
CA GLY A 13 -2.37 11.92 6.92
C GLY A 13 -3.33 11.37 7.97
N LEU A 14 -3.25 10.10 8.32
CA LEU A 14 -4.15 9.52 9.32
C LEU A 14 -4.05 10.23 10.66
N LYS A 15 -2.82 10.53 11.10
CA LYS A 15 -2.64 11.22 12.38
C LYS A 15 -3.32 12.58 12.36
N MET A 16 -3.18 13.34 11.28
CA MET A 16 -3.82 14.63 11.17
C MET A 16 -5.35 14.52 11.19
N ILE A 17 -5.89 13.50 10.53
CA ILE A 17 -7.34 13.26 10.54
C ILE A 17 -7.81 12.95 11.95
N ASN A 18 -7.11 12.08 12.67
CA ASN A 18 -7.46 11.76 14.06
C ASN A 18 -7.41 13.00 14.95
N ASP A 19 -6.36 13.81 14.79
CA ASP A 19 -6.15 14.98 15.63
C ASP A 19 -7.15 16.11 15.35
N THR A 20 -7.55 16.27 14.09
CA THR A 20 -8.43 17.40 13.69
C THR A 20 -9.90 17.03 13.59
N LEU A 21 -10.22 15.79 13.20
CA LEU A 21 -11.59 15.36 12.95
C LEU A 21 -12.06 14.24 13.89
N GLY A 22 -11.14 13.71 14.72
CA GLY A 22 -11.47 12.68 15.70
C GLY A 22 -11.24 11.27 15.21
N HIS A 23 -11.24 10.32 16.15
CA HIS A 23 -10.95 8.92 15.87
C HIS A 23 -12.00 8.24 15.01
N GLU A 24 -13.24 8.70 15.07
CA GLU A 24 -14.29 8.17 14.22
C GLU A 24 -14.02 8.45 12.75
N ALA A 25 -13.57 9.67 12.44
CA ALA A 25 -13.17 10.02 11.07
C ALA A 25 -11.94 9.24 10.65
N GLY A 26 -10.99 9.03 11.58
CA GLY A 26 -9.82 8.20 11.32
C GLY A 26 -10.19 6.76 10.99
N ASP A 27 -11.16 6.19 11.72
CA ASP A 27 -11.64 4.84 11.46
C ASP A 27 -12.28 4.73 10.08
N GLN A 28 -13.04 5.74 9.67
CA GLN A 28 -13.63 5.77 8.33
C GLN A 28 -12.53 5.85 7.26
N TYR A 29 -11.49 6.61 7.51
CA TYR A 29 -10.36 6.72 6.60
C TYR A 29 -9.67 5.37 6.43
N ILE A 30 -9.44 4.65 7.54
CA ILE A 30 -8.85 3.32 7.52
C ILE A 30 -9.73 2.35 6.74
N LYS A 31 -11.05 2.39 6.95
CA LYS A 31 -11.99 1.53 6.23
C LYS A 31 -11.97 1.80 4.74
N SER A 32 -11.91 3.07 4.35
CA SER A 32 -11.84 3.45 2.93
C SER A 32 -10.54 2.95 2.30
N ALA A 33 -9.43 3.07 3.04
CA ALA A 33 -8.15 2.58 2.56
C ALA A 33 -8.15 1.07 2.40
N SER A 34 -8.67 0.35 3.38
CA SER A 34 -8.76 -1.10 3.34
C SER A 34 -9.61 -1.57 2.15
N ALA A 35 -10.75 -0.91 1.93
CA ALA A 35 -11.62 -1.24 0.81
C ALA A 35 -10.92 -1.03 -0.53
N LEU A 36 -10.18 0.07 -0.67
CA LEU A 36 -9.46 0.37 -1.91
C LEU A 36 -8.39 -0.69 -2.19
N ILE A 37 -7.61 -1.04 -1.18
CA ILE A 37 -6.55 -2.04 -1.32
C ILE A 37 -7.16 -3.40 -1.66
N CYS A 38 -8.15 -3.84 -0.90
CA CYS A 38 -8.75 -5.16 -1.07
C CYS A 38 -9.49 -5.31 -2.40
N THR A 39 -10.08 -4.23 -2.89
CA THR A 39 -10.76 -4.25 -4.18
C THR A 39 -9.76 -4.38 -5.33
N GLN A 40 -8.65 -3.66 -5.24
CA GLN A 40 -7.65 -3.66 -6.32
C GLN A 40 -6.87 -4.98 -6.35
N PHE A 41 -6.51 -5.50 -5.18
CA PHE A 41 -5.72 -6.74 -5.08
C PHE A 41 -6.60 -7.86 -4.52
N LYS A 42 -7.72 -8.11 -5.17
CA LYS A 42 -8.80 -8.93 -4.65
C LYS A 42 -8.48 -10.41 -4.48
N ARG A 43 -7.41 -10.89 -5.14
CA ARG A 43 -6.98 -12.28 -5.03
C ARG A 43 -5.81 -12.47 -4.07
N SER A 44 -5.42 -11.38 -3.40
CA SER A 44 -4.24 -11.38 -2.53
C SER A 44 -4.65 -11.22 -1.08
N PRO A 45 -4.04 -11.95 -0.15
CA PRO A 45 -4.28 -11.68 1.27
C PRO A 45 -3.70 -10.31 1.62
N VAL A 46 -4.46 -9.56 2.41
CA VAL A 46 -4.09 -8.22 2.86
C VAL A 46 -4.14 -8.21 4.38
N TYR A 47 -3.08 -7.74 4.99
CA TYR A 47 -2.94 -7.69 6.45
C TYR A 47 -2.71 -6.27 6.91
N ARG A 48 -3.35 -5.89 8.00
CA ARG A 48 -3.05 -4.62 8.67
C ARG A 48 -1.99 -4.93 9.72
N ILE A 49 -0.81 -4.31 9.58
CA ILE A 49 0.34 -4.63 10.44
C ILE A 49 0.67 -3.51 11.43
N GLY A 50 0.01 -2.39 11.32
CA GLY A 50 0.20 -1.26 12.23
C GLY A 50 -1.02 -0.37 12.17
N GLY A 51 -0.96 0.78 12.83
CA GLY A 51 -2.08 1.72 12.84
C GLY A 51 -2.47 2.17 11.44
N ASP A 52 -1.47 2.52 10.66
CA ASP A 52 -1.65 3.07 9.32
C ASP A 52 -0.93 2.26 8.24
N GLU A 53 -0.52 1.03 8.55
CA GLU A 53 0.23 0.19 7.62
C GLU A 53 -0.49 -1.09 7.26
N PHE A 54 -0.45 -1.43 5.96
CA PHE A 54 -1.01 -2.67 5.42
C PHE A 54 0.03 -3.35 4.56
N VAL A 55 -0.11 -4.67 4.40
CA VAL A 55 0.74 -5.47 3.53
C VAL A 55 -0.14 -6.40 2.71
N ALA A 56 0.13 -6.48 1.41
CA ALA A 56 -0.49 -7.48 0.53
C ALA A 56 0.59 -8.44 0.04
N ILE A 57 0.25 -9.71 0.01
CA ILE A 57 1.15 -10.74 -0.53
C ILE A 57 0.55 -11.23 -1.84
N LEU A 58 1.28 -10.99 -2.93
CA LEU A 58 0.80 -11.29 -4.28
C LEU A 58 1.38 -12.60 -4.79
N GLU A 59 0.49 -13.48 -5.20
CA GLU A 59 0.84 -14.74 -5.85
C GLU A 59 -0.09 -14.93 -7.04
N GLY A 60 0.21 -15.89 -7.89
CA GLY A 60 -0.66 -16.26 -9.00
C GLY A 60 -0.99 -15.10 -9.92
N GLU A 61 -2.27 -14.88 -10.17
CA GLU A 61 -2.72 -13.88 -11.13
C GLU A 61 -2.36 -12.46 -10.71
N ASP A 62 -2.54 -12.12 -9.44
CA ASP A 62 -2.17 -10.79 -8.96
C ASP A 62 -0.67 -10.55 -9.09
N TYR A 63 0.13 -11.59 -8.87
CA TYR A 63 1.57 -11.48 -9.08
C TYR A 63 1.89 -11.21 -10.56
N ARG A 64 1.26 -11.93 -11.46
CA ARG A 64 1.48 -11.77 -12.91
C ARG A 64 1.08 -10.39 -13.40
N GLU A 65 0.01 -9.84 -12.83
CA GLU A 65 -0.54 -8.54 -13.20
C GLU A 65 -0.06 -7.41 -12.29
N ARG A 66 0.94 -7.67 -11.47
CA ARG A 66 1.33 -6.75 -10.39
C ARG A 66 1.63 -5.32 -10.82
N GLN A 67 2.30 -5.17 -11.94
CA GLN A 67 2.67 -3.82 -12.39
C GLN A 67 1.46 -3.04 -12.87
N PHE A 68 0.57 -3.71 -13.57
CA PHE A 68 -0.66 -3.09 -14.03
C PHE A 68 -1.57 -2.72 -12.86
N LEU A 69 -1.72 -3.65 -11.91
CA LEU A 69 -2.57 -3.42 -10.74
C LEU A 69 -2.03 -2.27 -9.88
N LEU A 70 -0.74 -2.21 -9.69
CA LEU A 70 -0.13 -1.15 -8.90
C LEU A 70 -0.23 0.20 -9.60
N LYS A 71 -0.05 0.22 -10.91
CA LYS A 71 -0.17 1.46 -11.67
C LYS A 71 -1.58 2.02 -11.58
N GLU A 72 -2.58 1.17 -11.73
CA GLU A 72 -3.97 1.61 -11.57
C GLU A 72 -4.24 2.13 -10.17
N PHE A 73 -3.71 1.42 -9.17
CA PHE A 73 -3.86 1.82 -7.77
C PHE A 73 -3.25 3.21 -7.54
N ASP A 74 -2.03 3.41 -8.01
CA ASP A 74 -1.34 4.69 -7.83
C ASP A 74 -2.04 5.84 -8.53
N LEU A 75 -2.63 5.58 -9.71
CA LEU A 75 -3.41 6.60 -10.42
C LEU A 75 -4.68 6.97 -9.64
N GLN A 76 -5.33 5.96 -9.05
CA GLN A 76 -6.52 6.22 -8.22
C GLN A 76 -6.14 7.04 -6.99
N VAL A 77 -4.99 6.73 -6.38
CA VAL A 77 -4.50 7.47 -5.22
C VAL A 77 -4.20 8.92 -5.59
N GLU A 78 -3.60 9.16 -6.75
CA GLU A 78 -3.33 10.53 -7.20
C GLU A 78 -4.63 11.30 -7.45
N HIS A 79 -5.63 10.63 -8.01
CA HIS A 79 -6.97 11.20 -8.15
C HIS A 79 -7.56 11.56 -6.77
N ASN A 80 -7.44 10.65 -5.82
CA ASN A 80 -7.92 10.87 -4.45
C ASN A 80 -7.22 12.06 -3.79
N LEU A 81 -5.92 12.19 -4.02
CA LEU A 81 -5.13 13.28 -3.47
C LEU A 81 -5.68 14.63 -3.94
N ARG A 82 -6.02 14.73 -5.23
CA ARG A 82 -6.59 15.96 -5.80
C ARG A 82 -7.99 16.24 -5.28
N ASN A 83 -8.71 15.23 -4.86
CA ASN A 83 -10.12 15.37 -4.45
C ASN A 83 -10.34 15.27 -2.95
N GLY A 84 -9.27 15.26 -2.15
CA GLY A 84 -9.38 15.22 -0.70
C GLY A 84 -9.83 13.88 -0.14
N GLU A 85 -9.65 12.81 -0.91
CA GLU A 85 -10.02 11.46 -0.49
C GLU A 85 -8.80 10.70 0.01
N VAL A 86 -8.96 9.39 0.31
CA VAL A 86 -7.91 8.61 0.97
C VAL A 86 -6.64 8.54 0.12
N VAL A 87 -5.49 8.78 0.74
CA VAL A 87 -4.17 8.77 0.09
C VAL A 87 -3.32 7.69 0.73
N ILE A 88 -2.82 6.78 -0.10
CA ILE A 88 -2.06 5.61 0.34
C ILE A 88 -0.77 5.53 -0.45
N ALA A 89 0.37 5.53 0.25
CA ALA A 89 1.66 5.29 -0.38
C ALA A 89 1.88 3.79 -0.48
N SER A 90 2.46 3.33 -1.58
CA SER A 90 2.69 1.93 -1.82
C SER A 90 4.08 1.66 -2.35
N GLY A 91 4.63 0.49 -2.01
CA GLY A 91 5.90 0.03 -2.54
C GLY A 91 5.83 -1.46 -2.81
N LEU A 92 6.22 -1.86 -4.02
CA LEU A 92 6.18 -3.25 -4.46
C LEU A 92 7.59 -3.79 -4.65
N GLU A 93 7.83 -4.99 -4.13
CA GLU A 93 9.03 -5.76 -4.44
C GLU A 93 8.68 -7.21 -4.61
N ILE A 94 9.54 -7.94 -5.33
CA ILE A 94 9.32 -9.36 -5.57
C ILE A 94 10.43 -10.17 -4.95
N PHE A 95 10.13 -11.42 -4.62
CA PHE A 95 11.11 -12.34 -4.10
C PHE A 95 12.14 -12.67 -5.19
N ASN A 96 13.41 -12.52 -4.86
CA ASN A 96 14.53 -12.82 -5.76
C ASN A 96 15.40 -13.90 -5.14
N ARG A 97 15.37 -15.11 -5.71
CA ARG A 97 16.09 -16.26 -5.20
C ARG A 97 17.57 -16.06 -4.99
N GLY A 98 18.20 -15.29 -5.87
CA GLY A 98 19.63 -15.06 -5.79
C GLY A 98 20.04 -14.04 -4.75
N LEU A 99 19.06 -13.30 -4.22
CA LEU A 99 19.31 -12.18 -3.32
C LEU A 99 18.65 -12.39 -1.95
N ASP A 100 17.48 -13.00 -1.94
CA ASP A 100 16.64 -13.06 -0.73
C ASP A 100 16.65 -14.45 -0.12
N SER A 101 16.72 -14.51 1.21
CA SER A 101 16.60 -15.76 1.93
C SER A 101 15.27 -15.90 2.67
N CYS A 102 14.54 -14.79 2.86
CA CYS A 102 13.28 -14.83 3.59
C CYS A 102 12.39 -13.66 3.24
N TYR A 103 11.16 -13.71 3.78
CA TYR A 103 10.15 -12.69 3.60
C TYR A 103 10.64 -11.29 3.98
N SER A 104 11.37 -11.17 5.09
CA SER A 104 11.78 -9.86 5.58
C SER A 104 12.72 -9.13 4.63
N ASP A 105 13.49 -9.86 3.83
CA ASP A 105 14.37 -9.24 2.83
C ASP A 105 13.53 -8.50 1.78
N VAL A 106 12.47 -9.14 1.32
CA VAL A 106 11.56 -8.54 0.33
C VAL A 106 10.79 -7.40 0.95
N PHE A 107 10.31 -7.59 2.17
CA PHE A 107 9.55 -6.58 2.89
C PHE A 107 10.36 -5.29 3.06
N GLU A 108 11.63 -5.40 3.44
CA GLU A 108 12.47 -4.22 3.65
C GLU A 108 12.62 -3.39 2.39
N ARG A 109 12.78 -4.05 1.24
CA ARG A 109 12.89 -3.32 -0.04
C ARG A 109 11.56 -2.69 -0.44
N ALA A 110 10.46 -3.39 -0.21
CA ALA A 110 9.12 -2.85 -0.49
C ALA A 110 8.82 -1.65 0.40
N ASP A 111 9.18 -1.75 1.67
CA ASP A 111 8.99 -0.68 2.65
C ASP A 111 9.75 0.57 2.24
N LYS A 112 10.98 0.42 1.76
CA LYS A 112 11.78 1.54 1.29
C LYS A 112 11.12 2.24 0.10
N LYS A 113 10.60 1.47 -0.85
CA LYS A 113 9.90 2.03 -2.00
C LYS A 113 8.62 2.75 -1.58
N MET A 114 7.90 2.19 -0.61
CA MET A 114 6.72 2.84 -0.06
C MET A 114 7.09 4.20 0.53
N TYR A 115 8.17 4.25 1.28
CA TYR A 115 8.61 5.49 1.91
C TYR A 115 8.96 6.55 0.86
N GLU A 116 9.63 6.15 -0.22
CA GLU A 116 9.92 7.05 -1.34
C GLU A 116 8.65 7.58 -1.98
N ARG A 117 7.67 6.71 -2.18
CA ARG A 117 6.36 7.10 -2.73
C ARG A 117 5.63 8.05 -1.79
N LYS A 118 5.72 7.80 -0.49
CA LYS A 118 5.11 8.65 0.53
C LYS A 118 5.63 10.09 0.43
N ASN A 119 6.95 10.23 0.28
CA ASN A 119 7.55 11.55 0.13
C ASN A 119 7.13 12.23 -1.18
N LEU A 120 7.04 11.45 -2.24
CA LEU A 120 6.61 11.96 -3.55
C LEU A 120 5.16 12.48 -3.47
N LEU A 121 4.27 11.73 -2.84
CA LEU A 121 2.87 12.15 -2.68
C LEU A 121 2.75 13.43 -1.86
N LYS A 122 3.57 13.57 -0.82
CA LYS A 122 3.58 14.81 -0.02
C LYS A 122 4.00 16.01 -0.87
N ALA A 123 4.96 15.82 -1.77
CA ALA A 123 5.44 16.90 -2.64
C ALA A 123 4.41 17.28 -3.71
N MET A 124 3.46 16.42 -4.00
CA MET A 124 2.40 16.67 -5.00
C MET A 124 1.23 17.47 -4.46
N LYS A 125 1.20 17.69 -3.16
CA LYS A 125 0.11 18.44 -2.52
C LYS A 125 0.09 19.91 -2.90
#